data_947fd7c2c77a39095e3ddfd02fb1f16e
#
_entry.id   947fd7c2c77a39095e3ddfd02fb1f16e
#
_cell.length_a   1.000
_cell.length_b   1.000
_cell.length_c   1.000
_cell.angle_alpha   90.00
_cell.angle_beta   90.00
_cell.angle_gamma   90.00
#
_symmetry.space_group_name_H-M   'P 1'
#
loop_
_entity.id
_entity.type
_entity.pdbx_description
1 polymer ?
#
loop_
_entity_poly.entity_id
_entity_poly.type
_entity_poly.pdbx_seq_one_letter_code
_entity_poly.pdbx_strand_id
1 'polypeptide(L)'
;MRRLKAREERALAELYDTLGPWVFGLAWRVLGDEAEAEEVVADVFAQVWRRIDRHDARRGALVPWVLSIARNRALDALRRRRRWWRRAERWGEARAVEGGEADPAPAPHEAAVPGWPLHREVHAALAALPEEQRRVVLLAYFEGLSHSAIARRLGEPLGTVKTRLRIAQRKLSERLQHLKDWLE
;
A
#
# COMPACT_ATOMS: atom_id res chain seq x y z
N MET A 1 20.94 -5.45 -7.56
CA MET A 1 20.25 -6.42 -8.42
C MET A 1 21.04 -7.71 -8.69
N ARG A 2 22.23 -7.66 -9.33
CA ARG A 2 23.00 -8.86 -9.69
C ARG A 2 23.26 -9.78 -8.48
N ARG A 3 23.66 -9.22 -7.34
CA ARG A 3 23.91 -9.93 -6.08
C ARG A 3 22.65 -10.60 -5.50
N LEU A 4 21.50 -9.94 -5.58
CA LEU A 4 20.22 -10.54 -5.16
C LEU A 4 19.85 -11.75 -6.03
N LYS A 5 20.04 -11.67 -7.34
CA LYS A 5 19.82 -12.81 -8.25
C LYS A 5 20.83 -13.94 -8.02
N ALA A 6 22.05 -13.61 -7.60
CA ALA A 6 23.06 -14.59 -7.18
C ALA A 6 22.78 -15.20 -5.79
N ARG A 7 21.66 -14.86 -5.15
CA ARG A 7 21.25 -15.38 -3.83
C ARG A 7 22.24 -15.05 -2.72
N GLU A 8 22.91 -13.90 -2.80
CA GLU A 8 23.76 -13.42 -1.73
C GLU A 8 22.90 -12.90 -0.57
N GLU A 9 22.92 -13.57 0.59
CA GLU A 9 22.15 -13.18 1.78
C GLU A 9 22.44 -11.74 2.23
N ARG A 10 23.69 -11.32 2.13
CA ARG A 10 24.10 -9.96 2.45
C ARG A 10 23.40 -8.91 1.59
N ALA A 11 23.13 -9.21 0.31
CA ALA A 11 22.39 -8.30 -0.56
C ALA A 11 20.91 -8.20 -0.16
N LEU A 12 20.33 -9.27 0.38
CA LEU A 12 18.98 -9.23 0.95
C LEU A 12 18.94 -8.40 2.23
N ALA A 13 19.94 -8.54 3.12
CA ALA A 13 20.05 -7.75 4.34
C ALA A 13 20.17 -6.25 4.01
N GLU A 14 21.05 -5.88 3.08
CA GLU A 14 21.18 -4.48 2.60
C GLU A 14 19.87 -3.93 2.02
N LEU A 15 19.12 -4.76 1.29
CA LEU A 15 17.81 -4.38 0.76
C LEU A 15 16.80 -4.21 1.88
N TYR A 16 16.81 -5.09 2.89
CA TYR A 16 15.96 -5.01 4.06
C TYR A 16 16.22 -3.73 4.86
N ASP A 17 17.47 -3.42 5.15
CA ASP A 17 17.87 -2.21 5.87
C ASP A 17 17.41 -0.94 5.14
N THR A 18 17.49 -0.96 3.80
CA THR A 18 17.10 0.20 2.98
C THR A 18 15.58 0.35 2.82
N LEU A 19 14.87 -0.73 2.53
CA LEU A 19 13.45 -0.67 2.16
C LEU A 19 12.50 -1.13 3.27
N GLY A 20 13.01 -1.76 4.33
CA GLY A 20 12.21 -2.24 5.47
C GLY A 20 11.34 -1.13 6.08
N PRO A 21 11.90 0.04 6.41
CA PRO A 21 11.11 1.15 6.94
C PRO A 21 10.00 1.62 5.99
N TRP A 22 10.22 1.56 4.68
CA TRP A 22 9.22 1.98 3.68
C TRP A 22 8.10 0.95 3.53
N VAL A 23 8.46 -0.32 3.54
CA VAL A 23 7.51 -1.44 3.50
C VAL A 23 6.64 -1.43 4.76
N PHE A 24 7.28 -1.26 5.93
CA PHE A 24 6.59 -1.15 7.21
C PHE A 24 5.61 0.02 7.22
N GLY A 25 6.07 1.23 6.89
CA GLY A 25 5.22 2.41 6.88
C GLY A 25 4.03 2.30 5.94
N LEU A 26 4.22 1.68 4.76
CA LEU A 26 3.13 1.40 3.84
C LEU A 26 2.13 0.39 4.43
N ALA A 27 2.63 -0.70 5.02
CA ALA A 27 1.81 -1.74 5.62
C ALA A 27 1.03 -1.20 6.83
N TRP A 28 1.70 -0.48 7.72
CA TRP A 28 1.08 0.15 8.88
C TRP A 28 -0.01 1.15 8.50
N ARG A 29 0.22 1.96 7.47
CA ARG A 29 -0.80 2.89 6.96
C ARG A 29 -2.06 2.20 6.44
N VAL A 30 -1.92 0.99 5.89
CA VAL A 30 -3.05 0.20 5.37
C VAL A 30 -3.77 -0.55 6.49
N LEU A 31 -3.01 -1.08 7.46
CA LEU A 31 -3.51 -2.00 8.49
C LEU A 31 -3.89 -1.29 9.78
N GLY A 32 -3.17 -0.21 10.16
CA GLY A 32 -3.32 0.49 11.43
C GLY A 32 -2.90 -0.37 12.63
N ASP A 33 -2.14 -1.44 12.40
CA ASP A 33 -1.69 -2.40 13.41
C ASP A 33 -0.21 -2.71 13.19
N GLU A 34 0.60 -2.54 14.23
CA GLU A 34 2.05 -2.66 14.18
C GLU A 34 2.48 -4.11 13.96
N ALA A 35 1.87 -5.05 14.69
CA ALA A 35 2.20 -6.47 14.59
C ALA A 35 1.84 -7.03 13.20
N GLU A 36 0.66 -6.69 12.68
CA GLU A 36 0.28 -7.07 11.31
C GLU A 36 1.21 -6.42 10.26
N ALA A 37 1.68 -5.19 10.51
CA ALA A 37 2.63 -4.52 9.60
C ALA A 37 4.00 -5.20 9.59
N GLU A 38 4.53 -5.62 10.74
CA GLU A 38 5.76 -6.39 10.84
C GLU A 38 5.66 -7.74 10.14
N GLU A 39 4.53 -8.45 10.30
CA GLU A 39 4.26 -9.70 9.58
C GLU A 39 4.29 -9.47 8.06
N VAL A 40 3.68 -8.38 7.59
CA VAL A 40 3.72 -8.01 6.16
C VAL A 40 5.16 -7.73 5.71
N VAL A 41 5.99 -7.06 6.51
CA VAL A 41 7.41 -6.83 6.16
C VAL A 41 8.13 -8.15 5.95
N ALA A 42 8.02 -9.08 6.90
CA ALA A 42 8.64 -10.41 6.78
C ALA A 42 8.16 -11.15 5.52
N ASP A 43 6.85 -11.15 5.27
CA ASP A 43 6.23 -11.78 4.09
C ASP A 43 6.74 -11.17 2.77
N VAL A 44 6.90 -9.85 2.71
CA VAL A 44 7.38 -9.13 1.53
C VAL A 44 8.80 -9.54 1.20
N PHE A 45 9.73 -9.48 2.15
CA PHE A 45 11.14 -9.84 1.89
C PHE A 45 11.30 -11.32 1.59
N ALA A 46 10.56 -12.21 2.24
CA ALA A 46 10.49 -13.62 1.88
C ALA A 46 9.98 -13.81 0.43
N GLN A 47 8.99 -13.04 -0.01
CA GLN A 47 8.48 -13.10 -1.38
C GLN A 47 9.48 -12.51 -2.38
N VAL A 48 10.11 -11.38 -2.05
CA VAL A 48 11.17 -10.77 -2.87
C VAL A 48 12.27 -11.80 -3.10
N TRP A 49 12.77 -12.43 -2.01
CA TRP A 49 13.78 -13.46 -2.11
C TRP A 49 13.39 -14.61 -3.02
N ARG A 50 12.17 -15.14 -2.88
CA ARG A 50 11.68 -16.23 -3.73
C ARG A 50 11.50 -15.86 -5.19
N ARG A 51 11.19 -14.59 -5.49
CA ARG A 51 10.77 -14.15 -6.83
C ARG A 51 11.73 -13.21 -7.53
N ILE A 52 12.89 -12.93 -6.95
CA ILE A 52 13.85 -11.97 -7.51
C ILE A 52 14.29 -12.33 -8.94
N ASP A 53 14.33 -13.62 -9.26
CA ASP A 53 14.69 -14.09 -10.60
C ASP A 53 13.66 -13.68 -11.67
N ARG A 54 12.40 -13.48 -11.25
CA ARG A 54 11.30 -13.04 -12.13
C ARG A 54 11.25 -11.53 -12.32
N HIS A 55 12.04 -10.79 -11.54
CA HIS A 55 12.10 -9.35 -11.72
C HIS A 55 12.88 -9.01 -12.99
N ASP A 56 12.21 -8.29 -13.91
CA ASP A 56 12.80 -7.77 -15.14
C ASP A 56 12.96 -6.24 -15.02
N ALA A 57 14.21 -5.79 -14.92
CA ALA A 57 14.52 -4.36 -14.80
C ALA A 57 14.04 -3.53 -16.01
N ARG A 58 13.79 -4.17 -17.17
CA ARG A 58 13.21 -3.50 -18.35
C ARG A 58 11.73 -3.13 -18.12
N ARG A 59 11.05 -3.81 -17.20
CA ARG A 59 9.64 -3.57 -16.86
C ARG A 59 9.45 -2.60 -15.71
N GLY A 60 10.52 -2.25 -15.02
CA GLY A 60 10.49 -1.29 -13.92
C GLY A 60 11.59 -1.49 -12.90
N ALA A 61 11.83 -0.46 -12.12
CA ALA A 61 12.84 -0.45 -11.06
C ALA A 61 12.47 -1.39 -9.90
N LEU A 62 13.46 -1.79 -9.11
CA LEU A 62 13.32 -2.72 -8.00
C LEU A 62 12.41 -2.16 -6.89
N VAL A 63 12.59 -0.90 -6.53
CA VAL A 63 11.86 -0.27 -5.41
C VAL A 63 10.35 -0.26 -5.65
N PRO A 64 9.81 0.24 -6.78
CA PRO A 64 8.38 0.15 -7.08
C PRO A 64 7.85 -1.28 -7.10
N TRP A 65 8.65 -2.24 -7.56
CA TRP A 65 8.23 -3.64 -7.56
C TRP A 65 8.09 -4.19 -6.13
N VAL A 66 9.04 -3.90 -5.23
CA VAL A 66 8.95 -4.29 -3.81
C VAL A 66 7.75 -3.63 -3.14
N LEU A 67 7.55 -2.31 -3.34
CA LEU A 67 6.42 -1.58 -2.75
C LEU A 67 5.07 -2.06 -3.30
N SER A 68 5.01 -2.52 -4.56
CA SER A 68 3.79 -3.13 -5.10
C SER A 68 3.45 -4.46 -4.42
N ILE A 69 4.47 -5.26 -4.08
CA ILE A 69 4.30 -6.49 -3.29
C ILE A 69 3.79 -6.14 -1.89
N ALA A 70 4.42 -5.15 -1.24
CA ALA A 70 4.05 -4.69 0.09
C ALA A 70 2.57 -4.25 0.15
N ARG A 71 2.18 -3.38 -0.78
CA ARG A 71 0.79 -2.92 -0.88
C ARG A 71 -0.19 -4.08 -1.05
N ASN A 72 0.09 -5.01 -1.97
CA ASN A 72 -0.79 -6.14 -2.21
C ASN A 72 -0.91 -7.04 -0.97
N ARG A 73 0.20 -7.30 -0.26
CA ARG A 73 0.20 -8.07 0.98
C ARG A 73 -0.61 -7.39 2.09
N ALA A 74 -0.39 -6.09 2.31
CA ALA A 74 -1.15 -5.32 3.29
C ALA A 74 -2.66 -5.32 2.98
N LEU A 75 -3.04 -5.12 1.71
CA LEU A 75 -4.45 -5.17 1.31
C LEU A 75 -5.05 -6.57 1.44
N ASP A 76 -4.29 -7.62 1.20
CA ASP A 76 -4.78 -9.00 1.38
C ASP A 76 -4.95 -9.32 2.87
N ALA A 77 -4.06 -8.85 3.76
CA ALA A 77 -4.21 -8.93 5.21
C ALA A 77 -5.48 -8.18 5.66
N LEU A 78 -5.66 -6.93 5.22
CA LEU A 78 -6.86 -6.14 5.52
C LEU A 78 -8.15 -6.84 5.06
N ARG A 79 -8.15 -7.44 3.87
CA ARG A 79 -9.31 -8.19 3.35
C ARG A 79 -9.57 -9.46 4.15
N ARG A 80 -8.53 -10.16 4.60
CA ARG A 80 -8.66 -11.35 5.49
C ARG A 80 -9.30 -10.95 6.81
N ARG A 81 -8.79 -9.88 7.47
CA ARG A 81 -9.32 -9.33 8.71
C ARG A 81 -10.80 -8.96 8.57
N ARG A 82 -11.17 -8.19 7.55
CA ARG A 82 -12.57 -7.80 7.28
C ARG A 82 -13.49 -9.00 7.01
N ARG A 83 -12.99 -10.07 6.36
CA ARG A 83 -13.76 -11.31 6.16
C ARG A 83 -13.97 -12.08 7.45
N TRP A 84 -12.95 -12.13 8.29
CA TRP A 84 -13.04 -12.78 9.61
C TRP A 84 -14.07 -12.08 10.49
N TRP A 85 -14.01 -10.76 10.63
CA TRP A 85 -14.99 -9.98 11.41
C TRP A 85 -16.42 -10.19 10.93
N ARG A 86 -16.69 -10.09 9.62
CA ARG A 86 -18.03 -10.35 9.08
C ARG A 86 -18.52 -11.79 9.30
N ARG A 87 -17.63 -12.74 9.46
CA ARG A 87 -17.99 -14.12 9.80
C ARG A 87 -18.29 -14.24 11.30
N ALA A 88 -17.45 -13.69 12.14
CA ALA A 88 -17.62 -13.65 13.60
C ALA A 88 -18.95 -12.97 13.98
N GLU A 89 -19.28 -11.82 13.37
CA GLU A 89 -20.58 -11.15 13.56
C GLU A 89 -21.77 -12.06 13.24
N ARG A 90 -21.69 -12.84 12.14
CA ARG A 90 -22.77 -13.76 11.76
C ARG A 90 -22.93 -14.95 12.72
N TRP A 91 -21.89 -15.33 13.43
CA TRP A 91 -21.90 -16.48 14.33
C TRP A 91 -22.13 -16.07 15.78
N GLY A 92 -22.36 -14.78 16.07
CA GLY A 92 -22.60 -14.27 17.43
C GLY A 92 -21.35 -14.22 18.32
N GLU A 93 -20.18 -14.55 17.78
CA GLU A 93 -18.90 -14.57 18.50
C GLU A 93 -18.29 -13.16 18.69
N ALA A 94 -18.82 -12.17 18.00
CA ALA A 94 -18.31 -10.78 18.02
C ALA A 94 -18.52 -10.04 19.36
N ARG A 95 -19.23 -10.63 20.31
CA ARG A 95 -19.50 -10.01 21.63
C ARG A 95 -18.34 -10.11 22.62
N ALA A 96 -17.30 -10.88 22.34
CA ALA A 96 -16.20 -11.13 23.26
C ALA A 96 -14.97 -10.22 23.05
N VAL A 97 -14.96 -9.39 22.01
CA VAL A 97 -13.86 -8.44 21.75
C VAL A 97 -14.43 -7.03 21.88
N GLU A 98 -14.55 -6.57 23.13
CA GLU A 98 -14.77 -5.16 23.42
C GLU A 98 -13.63 -4.33 22.82
N GLY A 99 -13.94 -3.50 21.85
CA GLY A 99 -13.00 -2.54 21.25
C GLY A 99 -12.86 -2.56 19.73
N GLY A 100 -13.61 -3.39 19.03
CA GLY A 100 -13.51 -3.51 17.60
C GLY A 100 -14.73 -3.04 16.82
N GLU A 101 -15.21 -1.80 17.05
CA GLU A 101 -15.78 -1.09 15.90
C GLU A 101 -14.70 -1.14 14.84
N ALA A 102 -15.07 -1.57 13.63
CA ALA A 102 -14.18 -1.42 12.48
C ALA A 102 -13.97 0.08 12.30
N ASP A 103 -13.05 0.59 13.08
CA ASP A 103 -12.62 1.98 13.00
C ASP A 103 -12.36 2.24 11.52
N PRO A 104 -13.01 3.23 10.92
CA PRO A 104 -12.67 3.64 9.58
C PRO A 104 -11.16 3.80 9.58
N ALA A 105 -10.47 3.03 8.74
CA ALA A 105 -9.01 2.98 8.67
C ALA A 105 -8.44 4.32 9.13
N PRO A 106 -7.62 4.35 10.18
CA PRO A 106 -7.30 5.58 10.89
C PRO A 106 -7.05 6.66 9.85
N ALA A 107 -7.73 7.80 10.04
CA ALA A 107 -7.54 8.95 9.16
C ALA A 107 -6.05 9.06 8.88
N PRO A 108 -5.61 9.30 7.64
CA PRO A 108 -4.22 9.16 7.26
C PRO A 108 -3.35 9.79 8.33
N HIS A 109 -2.83 8.94 9.23
CA HIS A 109 -2.00 9.43 10.32
C HIS A 109 -0.87 10.19 9.65
N GLU A 110 -0.77 11.47 9.99
CA GLU A 110 0.36 12.33 9.68
C GLU A 110 1.67 11.82 10.30
N ALA A 111 1.62 10.65 10.93
CA ALA A 111 2.80 9.96 11.40
C ALA A 111 3.71 9.71 10.20
N ALA A 112 4.57 10.69 9.98
CA ALA A 112 5.68 10.59 9.06
C ALA A 112 6.38 9.26 9.35
N VAL A 113 6.42 8.36 8.37
CA VAL A 113 7.32 7.22 8.46
C VAL A 113 8.71 7.82 8.62
N PRO A 114 9.36 7.66 9.79
CA PRO A 114 10.64 8.28 10.01
C PRO A 114 11.61 7.80 8.93
N GLY A 115 12.20 8.74 8.19
CA GLY A 115 13.21 8.44 7.20
C GLY A 115 12.75 8.28 5.73
N TRP A 116 11.47 8.51 5.42
CA TRP A 116 11.05 8.52 4.01
C TRP A 116 11.13 9.93 3.40
N PRO A 117 12.19 10.25 2.64
CA PRO A 117 12.38 11.61 2.07
C PRO A 117 11.25 11.99 1.09
N LEU A 118 10.61 10.99 0.48
CA LEU A 118 9.54 11.18 -0.50
C LEU A 118 8.14 11.35 0.12
N HIS A 119 7.98 11.11 1.42
CA HIS A 119 6.67 11.15 2.10
C HIS A 119 6.02 12.52 1.95
N ARG A 120 6.76 13.57 2.22
CA ARG A 120 6.28 14.95 2.14
C ARG A 120 5.86 15.33 0.73
N GLU A 121 6.62 14.92 -0.28
CA GLU A 121 6.32 15.23 -1.68
C GLU A 121 5.12 14.44 -2.19
N VAL A 122 5.00 13.17 -1.85
CA VAL A 122 3.82 12.35 -2.16
C VAL A 122 2.57 12.92 -1.49
N HIS A 123 2.67 13.33 -0.21
CA HIS A 123 1.58 13.97 0.50
C HIS A 123 1.18 15.30 -0.14
N ALA A 124 2.14 16.15 -0.49
CA ALA A 124 1.88 17.42 -1.18
C ALA A 124 1.23 17.18 -2.55
N ALA A 125 1.69 16.17 -3.29
CA ALA A 125 1.10 15.81 -4.58
C ALA A 125 -0.35 15.31 -4.44
N LEU A 126 -0.64 14.50 -3.42
CA LEU A 126 -2.00 14.04 -3.11
C LEU A 126 -2.90 15.19 -2.65
N ALA A 127 -2.39 16.06 -1.77
CA ALA A 127 -3.13 17.22 -1.28
C ALA A 127 -3.49 18.21 -2.40
N ALA A 128 -2.65 18.30 -3.42
CA ALA A 128 -2.89 19.16 -4.59
C ALA A 128 -3.87 18.59 -5.61
N LEU A 129 -4.37 17.36 -5.42
CA LEU A 129 -5.47 16.84 -6.23
C LEU A 129 -6.80 17.47 -5.79
N PRO A 130 -7.73 17.72 -6.73
CA PRO A 130 -9.12 18.02 -6.37
C PRO A 130 -9.67 16.93 -5.43
N GLU A 131 -10.51 17.34 -4.47
CA GLU A 131 -11.04 16.47 -3.41
C GLU A 131 -11.62 15.16 -3.96
N GLU A 132 -12.41 15.23 -5.02
CA GLU A 132 -13.04 14.08 -5.64
C GLU A 132 -12.05 13.09 -6.25
N GLN A 133 -10.94 13.60 -6.81
CA GLN A 133 -9.85 12.77 -7.36
C GLN A 133 -9.03 12.16 -6.24
N ARG A 134 -8.70 12.94 -5.20
CA ARG A 134 -7.98 12.47 -4.03
C ARG A 134 -8.75 11.36 -3.33
N ARG A 135 -10.06 11.55 -3.10
CA ARG A 135 -10.93 10.56 -2.44
C ARG A 135 -10.94 9.22 -3.15
N VAL A 136 -11.11 9.19 -4.48
CA VAL A 136 -11.11 7.92 -5.23
C VAL A 136 -9.74 7.23 -5.21
N VAL A 137 -8.64 8.00 -5.21
CA VAL A 137 -7.27 7.45 -5.07
C VAL A 137 -7.09 6.81 -3.70
N LEU A 138 -7.49 7.50 -2.62
CA LEU A 138 -7.36 6.97 -1.26
C LEU A 138 -8.15 5.67 -1.08
N LEU A 139 -9.39 5.63 -1.54
CA LEU A 139 -10.25 4.44 -1.50
C LEU A 139 -9.67 3.27 -2.30
N ALA A 140 -9.13 3.54 -3.48
CA ALA A 140 -8.54 2.50 -4.32
C ALA A 140 -7.19 2.01 -3.79
N TYR A 141 -6.35 2.93 -3.33
CA TYR A 141 -4.96 2.62 -2.99
C TYR A 141 -4.80 2.10 -1.56
N PHE A 142 -5.39 2.75 -0.58
CA PHE A 142 -5.22 2.39 0.84
C PHE A 142 -6.33 1.49 1.38
N GLU A 143 -7.58 1.68 0.97
CA GLU A 143 -8.66 0.77 1.37
C GLU A 143 -8.80 -0.46 0.45
N GLY A 144 -8.12 -0.47 -0.68
CA GLY A 144 -8.12 -1.60 -1.63
C GLY A 144 -9.48 -1.90 -2.25
N LEU A 145 -10.36 -0.88 -2.34
CA LEU A 145 -11.67 -1.04 -2.93
C LEU A 145 -11.58 -1.19 -4.45
N SER A 146 -12.39 -2.08 -5.01
CA SER A 146 -12.56 -2.14 -6.47
C SER A 146 -13.28 -0.89 -6.98
N HIS A 147 -13.11 -0.55 -8.25
CA HIS A 147 -13.78 0.62 -8.84
C HIS A 147 -15.31 0.55 -8.68
N SER A 148 -15.89 -0.65 -8.79
CA SER A 148 -17.32 -0.86 -8.57
C SER A 148 -17.72 -0.69 -7.10
N ALA A 149 -16.87 -1.06 -6.15
CA ALA A 149 -17.12 -0.82 -4.73
C ALA A 149 -17.03 0.67 -4.40
N ILE A 150 -16.07 1.39 -4.99
CA ILE A 150 -15.95 2.85 -4.86
C ILE A 150 -17.20 3.54 -5.43
N ALA A 151 -17.64 3.14 -6.62
CA ALA A 151 -18.84 3.68 -7.27
C ALA A 151 -20.08 3.55 -6.36
N ARG A 152 -20.29 2.36 -5.79
CA ARG A 152 -21.38 2.13 -4.82
C ARG A 152 -21.24 2.97 -3.56
N ARG A 153 -20.02 3.05 -2.98
CA ARG A 153 -19.77 3.80 -1.74
C ARG A 153 -19.98 5.31 -1.90
N LEU A 154 -19.66 5.85 -3.08
CA LEU A 154 -19.78 7.27 -3.36
C LEU A 154 -21.13 7.65 -3.99
N GLY A 155 -21.96 6.68 -4.38
CA GLY A 155 -23.19 6.92 -5.12
C GLY A 155 -22.95 7.45 -6.54
N GLU A 156 -21.81 7.12 -7.15
CA GLU A 156 -21.40 7.68 -8.44
C GLU A 156 -21.33 6.62 -9.54
N PRO A 157 -21.49 7.02 -10.82
CA PRO A 157 -21.33 6.11 -11.95
C PRO A 157 -19.91 5.51 -12.00
N LEU A 158 -19.79 4.23 -12.32
CA LEU A 158 -18.51 3.54 -12.46
C LEU A 158 -17.55 4.22 -13.47
N GLY A 159 -18.12 4.79 -14.55
CA GLY A 159 -17.37 5.55 -15.55
C GLY A 159 -16.70 6.80 -14.95
N THR A 160 -17.41 7.50 -14.07
CA THR A 160 -16.89 8.69 -13.36
C THR A 160 -15.71 8.32 -12.48
N VAL A 161 -15.83 7.24 -11.68
CA VAL A 161 -14.76 6.75 -10.81
C VAL A 161 -13.52 6.38 -11.63
N LYS A 162 -13.69 5.63 -12.73
CA LYS A 162 -12.57 5.25 -13.61
C LYS A 162 -11.88 6.47 -14.23
N THR A 163 -12.66 7.45 -14.66
CA THR A 163 -12.13 8.68 -15.26
C THR A 163 -11.35 9.50 -14.24
N ARG A 164 -11.92 9.68 -13.02
CA ARG A 164 -11.22 10.39 -11.93
C ARG A 164 -9.92 9.73 -11.53
N LEU A 165 -9.90 8.40 -11.40
CA LEU A 165 -8.67 7.65 -11.11
C LEU A 165 -7.62 7.84 -12.21
N ARG A 166 -8.00 7.74 -13.47
CA ARG A 166 -7.08 7.93 -14.62
C ARG A 166 -6.49 9.34 -14.63
N ILE A 167 -7.30 10.37 -14.40
CA ILE A 167 -6.85 11.76 -14.35
C ILE A 167 -5.93 11.99 -13.15
N ALA A 168 -6.32 11.49 -11.98
CA ALA A 168 -5.51 11.60 -10.76
C ALA A 168 -4.14 10.94 -10.92
N GLN A 169 -4.10 9.71 -11.47
CA GLN A 169 -2.85 8.99 -11.73
C GLN A 169 -1.94 9.77 -12.68
N ARG A 170 -2.48 10.37 -13.74
CA ARG A 170 -1.70 11.19 -14.66
C ARG A 170 -1.09 12.40 -13.94
N LYS A 171 -1.90 13.15 -13.19
CA LYS A 171 -1.44 14.32 -12.42
C LYS A 171 -0.36 13.96 -11.39
N LEU A 172 -0.55 12.84 -10.68
CA LEU A 172 0.44 12.35 -9.73
C LEU A 172 1.73 11.95 -10.45
N SER A 173 1.65 11.24 -11.58
CA SER A 173 2.82 10.86 -12.37
C SER A 173 3.61 12.06 -12.87
N GLU A 174 2.92 13.09 -13.35
CA GLU A 174 3.54 14.36 -13.81
C GLU A 174 4.24 15.08 -12.66
N ARG A 175 3.57 15.20 -11.50
CA ARG A 175 4.12 15.90 -10.32
C ARG A 175 5.28 15.16 -9.68
N LEU A 176 5.27 13.85 -9.69
CA LEU A 176 6.27 12.99 -9.06
C LEU A 176 7.32 12.47 -10.04
N GLN A 177 7.35 13.00 -11.27
CA GLN A 177 8.27 12.52 -12.30
C GLN A 177 9.74 12.68 -11.90
N HIS A 178 10.09 13.75 -11.19
CA HIS A 178 11.44 14.03 -10.70
C HIS A 178 11.91 13.02 -9.63
N LEU A 179 10.98 12.26 -9.03
CA LEU A 179 11.32 11.23 -8.06
C LEU A 179 11.68 9.89 -8.68
N LYS A 180 11.59 9.75 -10.00
CA LYS A 180 11.95 8.48 -10.67
C LYS A 180 13.42 8.12 -10.45
N ASP A 181 14.29 9.13 -10.46
CA ASP A 181 15.73 8.93 -10.27
C ASP A 181 16.09 8.39 -8.87
N TRP A 182 15.21 8.63 -7.88
CA TRP A 182 15.35 8.09 -6.53
C TRP A 182 14.87 6.64 -6.38
N LEU A 183 14.15 6.13 -7.37
CA LEU A 183 13.55 4.80 -7.34
C LEU A 183 14.33 3.79 -8.18
N GLU A 184 15.33 4.24 -8.95
CA GLU A 184 16.24 3.39 -9.74
C GLU A 184 17.43 2.90 -8.94
#